data_14ed36322aedba476fcb171861f2276c
#
_entry.id   14ed36322aedba476fcb171861f2276c
#
_cell.length_a   1.000
_cell.length_b   1.000
_cell.length_c   1.000
_cell.angle_alpha   90.00
_cell.angle_beta   90.00
_cell.angle_gamma   90.00
#
_symmetry.space_group_name_H-M   'P 1'
#
loop_
_entity.id
_entity.type
_entity.pdbx_description
1 polymer ?
#
loop_
_entity_poly.entity_id
_entity_poly.type
_entity_poly.pdbx_seq_one_letter_code
_entity_poly.pdbx_strand_id
1 'polypeptide(L)'
;MTSGSGGAITNGGFETGSLSGWTSSGTTSVVSSGAHSGTYAARAGSTSPTNDNSSIAQTFTAPSGTSTLGFYYNVTCPDTLTYDWATATLKDNTTGTTTTVLAKTCVSSSGWLQKTASVTAGHSYTLTLISHDDNYTGDATYTRYDDVTLS
;
A
#
# COMPACT_ATOMS: atom_id res chain seq x y z
N MET A 1 16.09 1.57 14.63
CA MET A 1 15.62 2.01 14.79
C MET A 1 15.04 2.49 14.61
N THR A 2 14.96 2.59 14.67
CA THR A 2 14.41 3.09 14.70
C THR A 2 13.89 3.68 14.47
N SER A 3 13.90 3.62 14.44
CA SER A 3 13.41 4.19 14.34
C SER A 3 12.72 4.80 14.40
N GLY A 4 12.79 4.23 14.52
CA GLY A 4 11.63 4.85 14.82
C GLY A 4 11.48 6.15 15.10
N SER A 5 11.73 6.60 14.97
CA SER A 5 11.39 7.94 15.27
C SER A 5 9.90 8.09 15.31
N GLY A 6 9.40 8.51 16.35
CA GLY A 6 7.98 8.74 16.56
C GLY A 6 7.36 9.52 15.43
N GLY A 7 6.15 9.16 15.05
CA GLY A 7 5.42 9.77 13.96
C GLY A 7 5.70 9.20 12.60
N ALA A 8 6.72 8.37 12.50
CA ALA A 8 7.06 7.69 11.24
C ALA A 8 6.10 6.55 10.96
N ILE A 9 6.37 5.80 9.89
CA ILE A 9 5.57 4.64 9.51
C ILE A 9 5.70 3.55 10.56
N THR A 10 4.57 3.03 11.01
CA THR A 10 4.51 1.91 11.94
C THR A 10 4.23 0.64 11.16
N ASN A 11 4.96 -0.43 11.45
CA ASN A 11 4.75 -1.73 10.82
C ASN A 11 4.75 -1.64 9.27
N GLY A 12 5.69 -0.89 8.72
CA GLY A 12 5.79 -0.69 7.28
C GLY A 12 6.20 -1.94 6.51
N GLY A 13 6.87 -2.87 7.17
CA GLY A 13 7.25 -4.15 6.57
C GLY A 13 6.27 -5.26 6.90
N PHE A 14 5.21 -4.98 7.66
CA PHE A 14 4.19 -5.95 8.06
C PHE A 14 4.75 -7.16 8.83
N GLU A 15 5.93 -7.02 9.40
CA GLU A 15 6.65 -8.13 10.05
C GLU A 15 6.09 -8.48 11.42
N THR A 16 5.09 -7.73 11.93
CA THR A 16 4.33 -8.16 13.12
C THR A 16 3.42 -9.36 12.82
N GLY A 17 3.24 -9.70 11.53
CA GLY A 17 2.32 -10.75 11.12
C GLY A 17 0.86 -10.31 11.09
N SER A 18 0.61 -9.01 11.25
CA SER A 18 -0.72 -8.43 11.27
C SER A 18 -0.71 -7.05 10.63
N LEU A 19 -1.90 -6.45 10.48
CA LEU A 19 -2.05 -5.07 9.99
C LEU A 19 -2.02 -4.05 11.13
N SER A 20 -1.39 -4.40 12.25
CA SER A 20 -1.23 -3.50 13.38
C SER A 20 -0.63 -2.17 12.94
N GLY A 21 -1.21 -1.06 13.35
CA GLY A 21 -0.80 0.28 12.94
C GLY A 21 -1.45 0.77 11.64
N TRP A 22 -2.13 -0.10 10.93
CA TRP A 22 -2.83 0.23 9.68
C TRP A 22 -4.34 0.13 9.87
N THR A 23 -5.08 0.99 9.18
CA THR A 23 -6.54 0.90 9.08
C THR A 23 -6.88 0.17 7.79
N SER A 24 -7.70 -0.86 7.85
CA SER A 24 -8.05 -1.66 6.69
C SER A 24 -9.51 -1.55 6.34
N SER A 25 -9.83 -1.70 5.05
CA SER A 25 -11.19 -1.71 4.54
C SER A 25 -11.27 -2.73 3.40
N GLY A 26 -12.43 -3.34 3.25
CA GLY A 26 -12.61 -4.41 2.26
C GLY A 26 -11.91 -5.70 2.69
N THR A 27 -11.37 -6.42 1.72
CA THR A 27 -10.71 -7.70 1.98
C THR A 27 -9.20 -7.48 2.04
N THR A 28 -8.63 -7.60 3.23
CA THR A 28 -7.20 -7.38 3.46
C THR A 28 -6.65 -8.44 4.38
N SER A 29 -5.37 -8.72 4.23
CA SER A 29 -4.68 -9.71 5.07
C SER A 29 -3.19 -9.46 5.05
N VAL A 30 -2.48 -10.14 5.95
CA VAL A 30 -1.02 -10.25 5.88
C VAL A 30 -0.71 -11.67 5.44
N VAL A 31 0.18 -11.79 4.45
CA VAL A 31 0.56 -13.08 3.88
C VAL A 31 2.02 -13.37 4.19
N SER A 32 2.33 -14.66 4.38
CA SER A 32 3.67 -15.10 4.73
C SER A 32 4.41 -15.74 3.56
N SER A 33 3.92 -15.54 2.34
CA SER A 33 4.60 -16.03 1.14
C SER A 33 4.75 -14.90 0.15
N GLY A 34 5.88 -14.87 -0.55
CA GLY A 34 6.12 -13.89 -1.59
C GLY A 34 6.33 -12.47 -1.10
N ALA A 35 6.79 -12.26 0.12
CA ALA A 35 7.13 -10.95 0.64
C ALA A 35 8.30 -10.35 -0.15
N HIS A 36 8.35 -9.02 -0.24
CA HIS A 36 9.48 -8.33 -0.86
C HIS A 36 10.75 -8.53 -0.03
N SER A 37 10.61 -8.41 1.28
CA SER A 37 11.69 -8.72 2.22
C SER A 37 11.09 -9.29 3.51
N GLY A 38 11.92 -9.94 4.31
CA GLY A 38 11.47 -10.55 5.55
C GLY A 38 10.49 -11.70 5.31
N THR A 39 9.50 -11.85 6.17
CA THR A 39 8.57 -12.97 6.16
C THR A 39 7.20 -12.58 5.60
N TYR A 40 6.74 -11.35 5.86
CA TYR A 40 5.35 -10.95 5.63
C TYR A 40 5.22 -9.79 4.65
N ALA A 41 4.06 -9.74 3.98
CA ALA A 41 3.62 -8.60 3.18
C ALA A 41 2.13 -8.41 3.40
N ALA A 42 1.65 -7.18 3.19
CA ALA A 42 0.21 -6.93 3.19
C ALA A 42 -0.38 -7.30 1.83
N ARG A 43 -1.60 -7.83 1.85
CA ARG A 43 -2.35 -8.09 0.62
C ARG A 43 -3.69 -7.36 0.69
N ALA A 44 -3.95 -6.50 -0.29
CA ALA A 44 -5.24 -5.91 -0.53
C ALA A 44 -5.92 -6.68 -1.65
N GLY A 45 -7.18 -7.08 -1.45
CA GLY A 45 -7.87 -8.00 -2.34
C GLY A 45 -7.67 -9.44 -1.90
N SER A 46 -8.09 -10.39 -2.75
CA SER A 46 -8.08 -11.80 -2.43
C SER A 46 -7.76 -12.63 -3.66
N THR A 47 -7.34 -13.87 -3.45
CA THR A 47 -7.22 -14.86 -4.51
C THR A 47 -8.59 -15.38 -4.98
N SER A 48 -9.65 -15.01 -4.28
CA SER A 48 -11.03 -15.20 -4.74
C SER A 48 -11.61 -13.84 -5.10
N PRO A 49 -12.51 -13.74 -6.10
CA PRO A 49 -13.06 -12.45 -6.51
C PRO A 49 -13.74 -11.72 -5.35
N THR A 50 -13.53 -10.41 -5.30
CA THR A 50 -14.19 -9.51 -4.35
C THR A 50 -14.81 -8.36 -5.13
N ASN A 51 -15.80 -7.70 -4.57
CA ASN A 51 -16.53 -6.63 -5.25
C ASN A 51 -16.40 -5.33 -4.48
N ASP A 52 -15.19 -4.86 -4.31
CA ASP A 52 -14.95 -3.61 -3.60
C ASP A 52 -13.54 -3.09 -3.82
N ASN A 53 -13.28 -1.93 -3.20
CA ASN A 53 -11.94 -1.45 -2.97
C ASN A 53 -11.45 -2.07 -1.66
N SER A 54 -10.36 -2.80 -1.74
CA SER A 54 -9.66 -3.27 -0.55
C SER A 54 -8.49 -2.34 -0.32
N SER A 55 -8.35 -1.83 0.88
CA SER A 55 -7.33 -0.83 1.15
C SER A 55 -6.76 -0.93 2.56
N ILE A 56 -5.53 -0.48 2.69
CA ILE A 56 -4.90 -0.23 3.98
C ILE A 56 -4.37 1.19 3.99
N ALA A 57 -4.50 1.85 5.12
CA ALA A 57 -4.11 3.25 5.24
C ALA A 57 -3.43 3.50 6.57
N GLN A 58 -2.53 4.47 6.57
CA GLN A 58 -1.88 4.91 7.79
C GLN A 58 -1.66 6.41 7.73
N THR A 59 -1.93 7.08 8.85
CA THR A 59 -1.61 8.49 9.03
C THR A 59 -0.33 8.60 9.84
N PHE A 60 0.60 9.41 9.35
CA PHE A 60 1.89 9.61 9.99
C PHE A 60 2.32 11.06 9.84
N THR A 61 3.26 11.49 10.65
CA THR A 61 3.92 12.80 10.51
C THR A 61 5.33 12.54 10.01
N ALA A 62 5.72 13.19 8.91
CA ALA A 62 7.06 13.02 8.35
C ALA A 62 8.09 13.59 9.34
N PRO A 63 9.02 12.75 9.84
CA PRO A 63 10.01 13.22 10.81
C PRO A 63 11.00 14.18 10.18
N SER A 64 11.65 14.96 11.03
CA SER A 64 12.75 15.79 10.63
C SER A 64 13.84 14.97 9.93
N GLY A 65 14.34 15.47 8.82
CA GLY A 65 15.36 14.78 8.03
C GLY A 65 14.82 13.82 6.99
N THR A 66 13.49 13.65 6.88
CA THR A 66 12.90 12.84 5.81
C THR A 66 12.35 13.73 4.71
N SER A 67 12.41 13.24 3.48
CA SER A 67 11.90 13.94 2.30
C SER A 67 11.25 13.00 1.29
N THR A 68 11.33 11.68 1.49
CA THR A 68 10.83 10.70 0.53
C THR A 68 10.08 9.59 1.25
N LEU A 69 8.88 9.31 0.76
CA LEU A 69 8.11 8.11 1.09
C LEU A 69 8.34 7.09 -0.01
N GLY A 70 8.57 5.84 0.35
CA GLY A 70 8.69 4.76 -0.61
C GLY A 70 7.93 3.53 -0.17
N PHE A 71 7.47 2.73 -1.14
CA PHE A 71 6.90 1.42 -0.87
C PHE A 71 7.09 0.52 -2.09
N TYR A 72 7.00 -0.78 -1.84
CA TYR A 72 7.03 -1.78 -2.90
C TYR A 72 5.65 -2.37 -3.09
N TYR A 73 5.32 -2.72 -4.34
CA TYR A 73 4.03 -3.30 -4.69
C TYR A 73 4.21 -4.40 -5.72
N ASN A 74 3.30 -5.37 -5.67
CA ASN A 74 3.28 -6.51 -6.61
C ASN A 74 1.83 -6.76 -6.98
N VAL A 75 1.48 -6.42 -8.23
CA VAL A 75 0.11 -6.49 -8.74
C VAL A 75 -0.14 -7.82 -9.39
N THR A 76 -1.27 -8.44 -9.04
CA THR A 76 -1.83 -9.58 -9.76
C THR A 76 -3.22 -9.18 -10.21
N CYS A 77 -3.36 -8.87 -11.49
CA CYS A 77 -4.59 -8.34 -12.06
C CYS A 77 -4.84 -9.00 -13.43
N PRO A 78 -5.51 -10.17 -13.44
CA PRO A 78 -5.78 -10.88 -14.69
C PRO A 78 -7.02 -10.35 -15.41
N ASP A 79 -7.21 -9.05 -15.42
CA ASP A 79 -8.34 -8.36 -16.04
C ASP A 79 -7.78 -7.13 -16.77
N THR A 80 -8.63 -6.15 -17.02
CA THR A 80 -8.23 -4.91 -17.66
C THR A 80 -8.38 -3.74 -16.70
N LEU A 81 -7.65 -2.67 -16.96
CA LEU A 81 -7.68 -1.46 -16.16
C LEU A 81 -9.08 -0.84 -16.05
N THR A 82 -9.98 -1.16 -16.99
CA THR A 82 -11.36 -0.68 -16.96
C THR A 82 -12.12 -1.21 -15.75
N TYR A 83 -11.82 -2.43 -15.32
CA TYR A 83 -12.58 -3.12 -14.29
C TYR A 83 -11.82 -3.32 -12.98
N ASP A 84 -10.52 -3.55 -13.06
CA ASP A 84 -9.69 -3.89 -11.91
C ASP A 84 -8.41 -3.07 -11.92
N TRP A 85 -7.88 -2.73 -10.74
CA TRP A 85 -6.62 -2.00 -10.68
C TRP A 85 -6.03 -1.99 -9.28
N ALA A 86 -4.73 -1.70 -9.24
CA ALA A 86 -4.05 -1.26 -8.02
C ALA A 86 -3.79 0.25 -8.14
N THR A 87 -3.83 0.94 -7.04
CA THR A 87 -3.49 2.36 -6.97
C THR A 87 -3.05 2.73 -5.56
N ALA A 88 -2.41 3.87 -5.41
CA ALA A 88 -2.04 4.38 -4.10
C ALA A 88 -2.08 5.90 -4.11
N THR A 89 -2.57 6.48 -3.02
CA THR A 89 -2.65 7.92 -2.85
C THR A 89 -1.96 8.35 -1.57
N LEU A 90 -1.44 9.58 -1.59
CA LEU A 90 -0.84 10.21 -0.43
C LEU A 90 -1.50 11.57 -0.23
N LYS A 91 -2.23 11.71 0.87
CA LYS A 91 -2.86 12.97 1.21
C LYS A 91 -1.98 13.73 2.21
N ASP A 92 -1.63 14.95 1.88
CA ASP A 92 -1.00 15.87 2.82
C ASP A 92 -2.09 16.53 3.64
N ASN A 93 -2.25 16.11 4.89
CA ASN A 93 -3.30 16.60 5.76
C ASN A 93 -3.05 18.04 6.21
N THR A 94 -1.81 18.49 6.15
CA THR A 94 -1.42 19.84 6.52
C THR A 94 -1.87 20.86 5.46
N THR A 95 -1.74 20.50 4.19
CA THR A 95 -2.13 21.38 3.06
C THR A 95 -3.48 21.00 2.46
N GLY A 96 -3.96 19.78 2.70
CA GLY A 96 -5.18 19.25 2.10
C GLY A 96 -5.01 18.70 0.69
N THR A 97 -3.79 18.60 0.19
CA THR A 97 -3.50 18.13 -1.18
C THR A 97 -3.36 16.62 -1.22
N THR A 98 -3.99 15.97 -2.21
CA THR A 98 -3.85 14.54 -2.46
C THR A 98 -3.05 14.31 -3.73
N THR A 99 -2.03 13.46 -3.64
CA THR A 99 -1.18 13.07 -4.76
C THR A 99 -1.40 11.59 -5.05
N THR A 100 -1.53 11.23 -6.33
CA THR A 100 -1.54 9.82 -6.74
C THR A 100 -0.09 9.36 -6.86
N VAL A 101 0.33 8.45 -5.97
CA VAL A 101 1.71 7.93 -5.96
C VAL A 101 1.84 6.80 -6.97
N LEU A 102 0.86 5.91 -7.00
CA LEU A 102 0.79 4.82 -7.97
C LEU A 102 -0.46 5.06 -8.82
N ALA A 103 -0.27 5.44 -10.08
CA ALA A 103 -1.39 5.54 -11.01
C ALA A 103 -2.06 4.18 -11.17
N LYS A 104 -3.36 4.16 -11.41
CA LYS A 104 -4.09 2.91 -11.61
C LYS A 104 -3.37 2.02 -12.60
N THR A 105 -3.10 0.79 -12.21
CA THR A 105 -2.39 -0.18 -13.02
C THR A 105 -3.02 -1.56 -12.87
N CYS A 106 -3.09 -2.29 -13.98
CA CYS A 106 -3.58 -3.66 -14.00
C CYS A 106 -2.69 -4.45 -14.94
N VAL A 107 -1.90 -5.35 -14.39
CA VAL A 107 -1.07 -6.27 -15.16
C VAL A 107 -1.20 -7.66 -14.53
N SER A 108 -1.06 -8.71 -15.34
CA SER A 108 -1.28 -10.07 -14.86
C SER A 108 -0.30 -10.46 -13.75
N SER A 109 0.92 -9.95 -13.81
CA SER A 109 1.93 -10.16 -12.76
C SER A 109 3.04 -9.15 -12.95
N SER A 110 3.11 -8.16 -12.05
CA SER A 110 4.14 -7.12 -12.17
C SER A 110 5.49 -7.55 -11.61
N GLY A 111 5.50 -8.53 -10.69
CA GLY A 111 6.63 -8.67 -9.80
C GLY A 111 6.72 -7.49 -8.83
N TRP A 112 7.76 -7.47 -8.00
CA TRP A 112 7.94 -6.37 -7.04
C TRP A 112 8.52 -5.15 -7.74
N LEU A 113 7.81 -4.02 -7.63
CA LEU A 113 8.20 -2.71 -8.15
C LEU A 113 8.13 -1.70 -7.02
N GLN A 114 8.84 -0.58 -7.19
CA GLN A 114 8.88 0.48 -6.18
C GLN A 114 8.25 1.76 -6.70
N LYS A 115 7.53 2.47 -5.83
CA LYS A 115 7.10 3.84 -6.06
C LYS A 115 7.56 4.71 -4.90
N THR A 116 7.86 5.96 -5.22
CA THR A 116 8.26 6.95 -4.24
C THR A 116 7.47 8.24 -4.44
N ALA A 117 7.37 9.02 -3.36
CA ALA A 117 6.73 10.34 -3.40
C ALA A 117 7.50 11.26 -2.46
N SER A 118 7.49 12.54 -2.79
CA SER A 118 8.10 13.56 -1.94
C SER A 118 7.20 13.85 -0.74
N VAL A 119 7.81 14.02 0.42
CA VAL A 119 7.13 14.45 1.64
C VAL A 119 7.88 15.63 2.23
N THR A 120 7.15 16.45 2.99
CA THR A 120 7.71 17.59 3.71
C THR A 120 7.75 17.26 5.19
N ALA A 121 8.93 17.35 5.78
CA ALA A 121 9.08 17.09 7.22
C ALA A 121 8.16 18.01 8.03
N GLY A 122 7.55 17.45 9.05
CA GLY A 122 6.59 18.17 9.90
C GLY A 122 5.16 18.14 9.41
N HIS A 123 4.91 17.76 8.16
CA HIS A 123 3.55 17.62 7.65
C HIS A 123 2.97 16.27 8.04
N SER A 124 1.65 16.25 8.24
CA SER A 124 0.90 15.01 8.45
C SER A 124 0.41 14.47 7.12
N TYR A 125 0.54 13.16 6.93
CA TYR A 125 0.13 12.49 5.70
C TYR A 125 -0.73 11.27 6.00
N THR A 126 -1.63 10.95 5.06
CA THR A 126 -2.31 9.64 5.04
C THR A 126 -1.96 8.94 3.74
N LEU A 127 -1.29 7.80 3.85
CA LEU A 127 -1.00 6.92 2.73
C LEU A 127 -2.11 5.88 2.65
N THR A 128 -2.70 5.71 1.46
CA THR A 128 -3.71 4.69 1.20
C THR A 128 -3.26 3.79 0.06
N LEU A 129 -3.17 2.50 0.32
CA LEU A 129 -2.75 1.47 -0.63
C LEU A 129 -3.99 0.65 -0.99
N ILE A 130 -4.34 0.59 -2.27
CA ILE A 130 -5.66 0.14 -2.74
C ILE A 130 -5.52 -0.95 -3.79
N SER A 131 -6.45 -1.91 -3.76
CA SER A 131 -6.69 -2.86 -4.85
C SER A 131 -8.19 -2.93 -5.11
N HIS A 132 -8.60 -2.80 -6.35
CA HIS A 132 -10.00 -2.83 -6.77
C HIS A 132 -10.27 -4.06 -7.61
N ASP A 133 -11.35 -4.79 -7.29
CA ASP A 133 -11.83 -5.97 -8.02
C ASP A 133 -13.33 -5.80 -8.28
N ASP A 134 -13.76 -6.16 -9.48
CA ASP A 134 -15.17 -6.07 -9.89
C ASP A 134 -15.96 -7.35 -9.65
N ASN A 135 -15.39 -8.31 -8.91
CA ASN A 135 -16.02 -9.59 -8.56
C ASN A 135 -16.31 -10.50 -9.78
N TYR A 136 -15.53 -10.36 -10.85
CA TYR A 136 -15.68 -11.24 -12.00
C TYR A 136 -15.06 -12.61 -11.72
N THR A 137 -15.81 -13.68 -11.95
CA THR A 137 -15.37 -15.04 -11.68
C THR A 137 -14.17 -15.40 -12.55
N GLY A 138 -13.11 -15.89 -11.92
CA GLY A 138 -11.93 -16.36 -12.64
C GLY A 138 -10.84 -15.32 -12.83
N ASP A 139 -11.05 -14.09 -12.41
CA ASP A 139 -10.03 -13.04 -12.55
C ASP A 139 -9.85 -12.22 -11.27
N ALA A 140 -9.72 -12.91 -10.14
CA ALA A 140 -9.48 -12.25 -8.86
C ALA A 140 -8.25 -11.37 -8.91
N THR A 141 -8.40 -10.10 -8.51
CA THR A 141 -7.34 -9.12 -8.48
C THR A 141 -6.92 -8.85 -7.06
N TYR A 142 -5.63 -8.87 -6.81
CA TYR A 142 -5.07 -8.50 -5.52
C TYR A 142 -3.70 -7.88 -5.71
N THR A 143 -3.29 -7.11 -4.71
CA THR A 143 -2.00 -6.44 -4.73
C THR A 143 -1.31 -6.66 -3.39
N ARG A 144 -0.04 -7.08 -3.44
CA ARG A 144 0.80 -7.13 -2.25
C ARG A 144 1.56 -5.84 -2.14
N TYR A 145 1.65 -5.34 -0.90
CA TYR A 145 2.42 -4.15 -0.56
C TYR A 145 3.40 -4.50 0.55
N ASP A 146 4.58 -3.94 0.51
CA ASP A 146 5.61 -4.23 1.50
C ASP A 146 6.61 -3.07 1.60
N ASP A 147 7.39 -3.09 2.66
CA ASP A 147 8.53 -2.18 2.86
C ASP A 147 8.17 -0.71 2.64
N VAL A 148 7.14 -0.25 3.36
CA VAL A 148 6.76 1.17 3.37
C VAL A 148 7.72 1.90 4.28
N THR A 149 8.47 2.86 3.72
CA THR A 149 9.55 3.54 4.45
C THR A 149 9.55 5.04 4.19
N LEU A 150 10.17 5.76 5.11
CA LEU A 150 10.52 7.17 4.95
C LEU A 150 12.04 7.32 4.97
N SER A 151 12.55 8.16 4.11
CA SER A 151 13.98 8.41 4.03
C SER A 151 14.34 9.87 3.74
#